data_de281dc24c1237bfb972fec98fe1a38f
#
_entry.id   de281dc24c1237bfb972fec98fe1a38f
#
_cell.length_a   1.000
_cell.length_b   1.000
_cell.length_c   1.000
_cell.angle_alpha   90.00
_cell.angle_beta   90.00
_cell.angle_gamma   90.00
#
_symmetry.space_group_name_H-M   'P 1'
#
loop_
_entity.id
_entity.type
_entity.pdbx_description
1 polymer ?
#
loop_
_entity_poly.entity_id
_entity_poly.type
_entity_poly.pdbx_seq_one_letter_code
_entity_poly.pdbx_strand_id
1 'polypeptide(L)'
;MRFAISLISVIALAEAAYRSGSVSTYEKFTYGKFVTRMKAPNRKGTVMSFFTYWDGPGFFPGGWNELDFEIAPSVQKNPLSLNVLYGDGKETKLEEHDYAHGFNPLEEWHTYEMEWTPQYISFSIDGVEMRHLDHTYPAVRA
;
A
#
# COMPACT_ATOMS: atom_id res chain seq x y z
N MET A 1 41.61 -9.54 50.49
CA MET A 1 40.55 -8.57 50.17
C MET A 1 40.24 -8.71 48.69
N ARG A 2 39.10 -9.36 48.34
CA ARG A 2 38.71 -9.59 46.93
C ARG A 2 37.64 -8.55 46.59
N PHE A 3 37.95 -7.67 45.67
CA PHE A 3 36.96 -6.74 45.12
C PHE A 3 36.17 -7.45 44.02
N ALA A 4 34.88 -7.65 44.24
CA ALA A 4 33.94 -8.07 43.20
C ALA A 4 33.50 -6.84 42.41
N ILE A 5 33.90 -6.76 41.14
CA ILE A 5 33.39 -5.76 40.21
C ILE A 5 32.04 -6.28 39.69
N SER A 6 30.97 -5.65 40.13
CA SER A 6 29.63 -5.93 39.63
C SER A 6 29.45 -5.23 38.25
N LEU A 7 29.42 -6.01 37.20
CA LEU A 7 29.17 -5.50 35.85
C LEU A 7 27.65 -5.25 35.72
N ILE A 8 27.23 -4.00 35.80
CA ILE A 8 25.85 -3.62 35.53
C ILE A 8 25.71 -3.55 34.03
N SER A 9 25.09 -4.56 33.44
CA SER A 9 24.69 -4.53 32.03
C SER A 9 23.46 -3.63 31.88
N VAL A 10 23.65 -2.43 31.37
CA VAL A 10 22.54 -1.57 30.94
C VAL A 10 22.03 -2.11 29.59
N ILE A 11 20.93 -2.84 29.61
CA ILE A 11 20.19 -3.19 28.39
C ILE A 11 19.41 -1.95 27.97
N ALA A 12 19.93 -1.20 27.02
CA ALA A 12 19.18 -0.16 26.36
C ALA A 12 18.15 -0.83 25.44
N LEU A 13 16.89 -0.87 25.84
CA LEU A 13 15.77 -1.20 24.97
C LEU A 13 15.59 -0.04 24.00
N ALA A 14 16.10 -0.17 22.80
CA ALA A 14 15.76 0.75 21.71
C ALA A 14 14.35 0.43 21.26
N GLU A 15 13.35 1.21 21.69
CA GLU A 15 12.03 1.19 21.10
C GLU A 15 12.14 1.81 19.70
N ALA A 16 12.08 0.97 18.68
CA ALA A 16 11.91 1.42 17.31
C ALA A 16 10.46 1.89 17.13
N ALA A 17 10.21 3.19 17.31
CA ALA A 17 8.90 3.77 17.08
C ALA A 17 8.71 4.02 15.58
N TYR A 18 7.87 3.21 14.94
CA TYR A 18 7.37 3.52 13.59
C TYR A 18 6.34 4.63 13.70
N ARG A 19 6.37 5.57 12.74
CA ARG A 19 5.39 6.66 12.65
C ARG A 19 4.77 6.63 11.26
N SER A 20 3.47 6.79 11.22
CA SER A 20 2.71 6.94 9.98
C SER A 20 1.69 8.07 10.11
N GLY A 21 1.20 8.54 8.96
CA GLY A 21 0.07 9.43 8.87
C GLY A 21 -0.77 9.02 7.68
N SER A 22 -2.09 9.08 7.81
CA SER A 22 -3.02 8.84 6.72
C SER A 22 -4.10 9.91 6.69
N VAL A 23 -4.63 10.14 5.48
CA VAL A 23 -5.79 10.99 5.24
C VAL A 23 -6.79 10.16 4.45
N SER A 24 -8.04 10.13 4.89
CA SER A 24 -9.10 9.37 4.24
C SER A 24 -10.36 10.23 4.08
N THR A 25 -11.22 9.86 3.13
CA THR A 25 -12.55 10.42 2.99
C THR A 25 -13.52 9.80 3.99
N TYR A 26 -14.56 10.52 4.38
CA TYR A 26 -15.68 9.95 5.15
C TYR A 26 -16.65 9.18 4.24
N GLU A 27 -16.70 9.58 2.98
CA GLU A 27 -17.53 8.90 1.97
C GLU A 27 -16.95 7.53 1.64
N LYS A 28 -17.86 6.56 1.44
CA LYS A 28 -17.52 5.21 1.03
C LYS A 28 -17.99 5.00 -0.39
N PHE A 29 -17.17 4.34 -1.18
CA PHE A 29 -17.39 4.11 -2.60
C PHE A 29 -17.54 2.61 -2.88
N THR A 30 -18.39 2.30 -3.84
CA THR A 30 -18.43 0.99 -4.50
C THR A 30 -18.23 1.28 -5.98
N TYR A 31 -17.10 0.93 -6.49
CA TYR A 31 -16.60 1.32 -7.81
C TYR A 31 -16.29 2.82 -7.91
N GLY A 32 -15.49 3.16 -8.87
CA GLY A 32 -15.13 4.55 -9.16
C GLY A 32 -13.75 4.69 -9.79
N LYS A 33 -13.46 5.93 -10.12
CA LYS A 33 -12.17 6.35 -10.61
C LYS A 33 -11.53 7.26 -9.57
N PHE A 34 -10.37 6.85 -9.08
CA PHE A 34 -9.62 7.53 -8.03
C PHE A 34 -8.33 8.07 -8.62
N VAL A 35 -8.11 9.35 -8.47
CA VAL A 35 -6.97 10.03 -9.10
C VAL A 35 -6.27 10.89 -8.07
N THR A 36 -4.94 10.77 -8.02
CA THR A 36 -4.09 11.66 -7.22
C THR A 36 -2.85 12.06 -8.00
N ARG A 37 -2.32 13.25 -7.69
CA ARG A 37 -1.02 13.69 -8.18
C ARG A 37 -0.06 13.75 -7.01
N MET A 38 0.95 12.89 -7.02
CA MET A 38 1.88 12.75 -5.91
C MET A 38 3.31 12.53 -6.37
N LYS A 39 4.24 12.74 -5.43
CA LYS A 39 5.66 12.43 -5.54
C LYS A 39 6.09 11.76 -4.25
N ALA A 40 6.69 10.59 -4.34
CA ALA A 40 7.14 9.86 -3.17
C ALA A 40 8.43 10.47 -2.58
N PRO A 41 8.59 10.46 -1.25
CA PRO A 41 9.83 10.89 -0.63
C PRO A 41 10.94 9.87 -0.93
N ASN A 42 12.09 10.36 -1.41
CA ASN A 42 13.28 9.51 -1.59
C ASN A 42 13.99 9.31 -0.24
N ARG A 43 13.36 8.51 0.63
CA ARG A 43 13.89 8.23 1.97
C ARG A 43 13.77 6.74 2.28
N LYS A 44 14.91 6.13 2.62
CA LYS A 44 14.93 4.72 3.05
C LYS A 44 14.05 4.48 4.28
N GLY A 45 13.35 3.35 4.29
CA GLY A 45 12.47 2.95 5.39
C GLY A 45 11.11 3.65 5.39
N THR A 46 10.75 4.34 4.28
CA THR A 46 9.40 4.89 4.10
C THR A 46 8.62 4.08 3.08
N VAL A 47 7.31 4.00 3.28
CA VAL A 47 6.33 3.56 2.29
C VAL A 47 5.36 4.73 2.11
N MET A 48 5.06 5.07 0.88
CA MET A 48 4.01 6.01 0.50
C MET A 48 2.99 5.27 -0.32
N SER A 49 1.72 5.37 0.03
CA SER A 49 0.64 4.70 -0.68
C SER A 49 -0.50 5.64 -1.02
N PHE A 50 -1.18 5.31 -2.12
CA PHE A 50 -2.49 5.83 -2.50
C PHE A 50 -3.41 4.63 -2.69
N PHE A 51 -4.46 4.53 -1.88
CA PHE A 51 -5.22 3.29 -1.76
C PHE A 51 -6.71 3.52 -1.49
N THR A 52 -7.52 2.54 -1.83
CA THR A 52 -8.87 2.33 -1.29
C THR A 52 -8.80 1.27 -0.22
N TYR A 53 -9.66 1.36 0.79
CA TYR A 53 -9.60 0.44 1.92
C TYR A 53 -10.96 0.18 2.54
N TRP A 54 -11.29 -1.08 2.78
CA TRP A 54 -12.46 -1.48 3.52
C TRP A 54 -12.09 -2.14 4.84
N ASP A 55 -12.62 -1.60 5.93
CA ASP A 55 -12.42 -2.05 7.30
C ASP A 55 -13.74 -2.40 8.03
N GLY A 56 -14.82 -2.57 7.27
CA GLY A 56 -16.16 -2.83 7.79
C GLY A 56 -16.42 -4.29 8.19
N PRO A 57 -17.67 -4.62 8.54
CA PRO A 57 -18.07 -5.99 8.85
C PRO A 57 -17.69 -6.95 7.72
N GLY A 58 -17.07 -8.07 8.07
CA GLY A 58 -16.52 -9.01 7.10
C GLY A 58 -15.01 -8.88 6.87
N PHE A 59 -14.34 -8.00 7.62
CA PHE A 59 -12.90 -7.78 7.50
C PHE A 59 -12.06 -9.04 7.73
N PHE A 60 -12.46 -9.96 8.62
CA PHE A 60 -11.79 -11.25 8.84
C PHE A 60 -12.79 -12.36 9.16
N PRO A 61 -12.57 -13.56 8.65
CA PRO A 61 -11.69 -13.94 7.55
C PRO A 61 -12.32 -13.62 6.18
N GLY A 62 -11.54 -12.98 5.30
CA GLY A 62 -11.93 -12.85 3.89
C GLY A 62 -12.80 -11.64 3.53
N GLY A 63 -12.87 -10.61 4.39
CA GLY A 63 -13.60 -9.36 4.10
C GLY A 63 -12.73 -8.16 3.74
N TRP A 64 -11.42 -8.31 3.65
CA TRP A 64 -10.50 -7.24 3.26
C TRP A 64 -10.67 -6.90 1.79
N ASN A 65 -10.70 -5.60 1.47
CA ASN A 65 -10.72 -5.12 0.09
C ASN A 65 -9.89 -3.84 0.00
N GLU A 66 -8.86 -3.88 -0.84
CA GLU A 66 -7.92 -2.78 -1.02
C GLU A 66 -7.36 -2.78 -2.44
N LEU A 67 -7.27 -1.61 -3.02
CA LEU A 67 -6.53 -1.36 -4.24
C LEU A 67 -5.49 -0.31 -3.89
N ASP A 68 -4.23 -0.52 -4.26
CA ASP A 68 -3.20 0.42 -3.89
C ASP A 68 -2.09 0.57 -4.91
N PHE A 69 -1.52 1.78 -4.94
CA PHE A 69 -0.17 2.07 -5.36
C PHE A 69 0.70 2.16 -4.12
N GLU A 70 1.72 1.35 -4.02
CA GLU A 70 2.73 1.45 -2.98
C GLU A 70 4.08 1.82 -3.56
N ILE A 71 4.75 2.82 -2.96
CA ILE A 71 6.09 3.26 -3.33
C ILE A 71 7.00 3.10 -2.11
N ALA A 72 7.90 2.11 -2.18
CA ALA A 72 8.79 1.71 -1.10
C ALA A 72 10.27 1.73 -1.52
N PRO A 73 10.96 2.88 -1.43
CA PRO A 73 12.29 3.09 -2.00
C PRO A 73 13.39 2.15 -1.54
N SER A 74 13.21 1.46 -0.45
CA SER A 74 14.27 0.62 0.14
C SER A 74 13.96 -0.85 0.24
N VAL A 75 12.77 -1.26 -0.10
CA VAL A 75 12.31 -2.64 0.13
C VAL A 75 12.42 -3.48 -1.15
N GLN A 76 12.32 -2.86 -2.31
CA GLN A 76 12.22 -3.54 -3.59
C GLN A 76 13.23 -3.01 -4.61
N LYS A 77 13.61 -3.87 -5.55
CA LYS A 77 14.41 -3.48 -6.71
C LYS A 77 13.67 -2.42 -7.56
N ASN A 78 12.36 -2.56 -7.63
CA ASN A 78 11.44 -1.60 -8.23
C ASN A 78 10.61 -1.00 -7.10
N PRO A 79 10.67 0.31 -6.86
CA PRO A 79 10.03 0.91 -5.70
C PRO A 79 8.50 1.00 -5.79
N LEU A 80 7.88 0.65 -6.90
CA LEU A 80 6.45 0.75 -7.14
C LEU A 80 5.80 -0.62 -7.24
N SER A 81 4.78 -0.86 -6.41
CA SER A 81 3.86 -1.99 -6.50
C SER A 81 2.44 -1.50 -6.80
N LEU A 82 1.70 -2.30 -7.53
CA LEU A 82 0.27 -2.14 -7.82
C LEU A 82 -0.44 -3.37 -7.27
N ASN A 83 -1.17 -3.22 -6.17
CA ASN A 83 -1.69 -4.35 -5.45
C ASN A 83 -3.22 -4.37 -5.46
N VAL A 84 -3.76 -5.57 -5.44
CA VAL A 84 -5.18 -5.84 -5.24
C VAL A 84 -5.32 -6.86 -4.13
N LEU A 85 -5.96 -6.45 -3.04
CA LEU A 85 -6.31 -7.32 -1.94
C LEU A 85 -7.83 -7.48 -1.90
N TYR A 86 -8.30 -8.70 -1.79
CA TYR A 86 -9.74 -8.96 -1.70
C TYR A 86 -10.03 -10.21 -0.87
N GLY A 87 -11.17 -10.21 -0.20
CA GLY A 87 -11.67 -11.37 0.52
C GLY A 87 -12.57 -12.23 -0.37
N ASP A 88 -12.40 -13.55 -0.31
CA ASP A 88 -13.28 -14.51 -0.98
C ASP A 88 -14.32 -15.12 -0.04
N GLY A 89 -14.49 -14.57 1.16
CA GLY A 89 -15.35 -15.09 2.22
C GLY A 89 -14.69 -16.15 3.11
N LYS A 90 -13.47 -16.56 2.82
CA LYS A 90 -12.69 -17.54 3.59
C LYS A 90 -11.33 -17.00 3.99
N GLU A 91 -10.66 -16.36 3.05
CA GLU A 91 -9.32 -15.82 3.23
C GLU A 91 -9.15 -14.52 2.44
N THR A 92 -8.14 -13.73 2.77
CA THR A 92 -7.73 -12.59 1.97
C THR A 92 -6.75 -13.06 0.90
N LYS A 93 -7.00 -12.67 -0.33
CA LYS A 93 -6.13 -12.88 -1.49
C LYS A 93 -5.34 -11.60 -1.73
N LEU A 94 -4.07 -11.76 -2.02
CA LEU A 94 -3.19 -10.68 -2.45
C LEU A 94 -2.70 -10.96 -3.87
N GLU A 95 -2.97 -10.03 -4.77
CA GLU A 95 -2.36 -9.99 -6.09
C GLU A 95 -1.40 -8.80 -6.14
N GLU A 96 -0.15 -9.07 -5.86
CA GLU A 96 0.94 -8.08 -5.89
C GLU A 96 1.59 -8.07 -7.27
N HIS A 97 1.98 -6.89 -7.74
CA HIS A 97 2.74 -6.73 -8.97
C HIS A 97 3.74 -5.58 -8.88
N ASP A 98 5.02 -5.94 -8.89
CA ASP A 98 6.13 -4.99 -8.94
C ASP A 98 6.37 -4.48 -10.35
N TYR A 99 6.49 -3.18 -10.51
CA TYR A 99 6.71 -2.56 -11.82
C TYR A 99 8.12 -2.01 -11.98
N ALA A 100 8.78 -2.48 -13.07
CA ALA A 100 9.91 -1.79 -13.67
C ALA A 100 9.36 -0.79 -14.71
N HIS A 101 9.50 0.48 -14.46
CA HIS A 101 8.97 1.55 -15.31
C HIS A 101 10.09 2.51 -15.76
N GLY A 102 9.83 3.22 -16.84
CA GLY A 102 10.77 4.15 -17.43
C GLY A 102 10.82 5.52 -16.75
N PHE A 103 10.18 5.71 -15.57
CA PHE A 103 10.19 6.94 -14.78
C PHE A 103 10.60 6.67 -13.33
N ASN A 104 11.00 7.70 -12.61
CA ASN A 104 11.39 7.59 -11.21
C ASN A 104 10.33 8.25 -10.31
N PRO A 105 9.49 7.47 -9.60
CA PRO A 105 8.45 8.00 -8.73
C PRO A 105 8.98 8.84 -7.57
N LEU A 106 10.30 8.83 -7.32
CA LEU A 106 10.97 9.54 -6.24
C LEU A 106 11.48 10.92 -6.67
N GLU A 107 11.61 11.18 -7.96
CA GLU A 107 12.22 12.40 -8.49
C GLU A 107 11.20 13.38 -9.01
N GLU A 108 10.06 12.91 -9.56
CA GLU A 108 9.07 13.73 -10.24
C GLU A 108 7.67 13.56 -9.69
N TRP A 109 6.80 14.49 -10.05
CA TRP A 109 5.37 14.42 -9.74
C TRP A 109 4.65 13.67 -10.85
N HIS A 110 3.96 12.59 -10.50
CA HIS A 110 3.16 11.79 -11.41
C HIS A 110 1.69 11.77 -11.02
N THR A 111 0.82 11.55 -11.99
CA THR A 111 -0.60 11.34 -11.77
C THR A 111 -0.87 9.85 -11.72
N TYR A 112 -1.38 9.37 -10.60
CA TYR A 112 -1.73 7.99 -10.34
C TYR A 112 -3.24 7.84 -10.38
N GLU A 113 -3.73 6.84 -11.10
CA GLU A 113 -5.14 6.61 -11.32
C GLU A 113 -5.47 5.14 -11.11
N MET A 114 -6.48 4.86 -10.30
CA MET A 114 -7.12 3.55 -10.16
C MET A 114 -8.55 3.67 -10.69
N GLU A 115 -8.93 2.81 -11.62
CA GLU A 115 -10.30 2.68 -12.06
C GLU A 115 -10.84 1.30 -11.68
N TRP A 116 -11.86 1.29 -10.86
CA TRP A 116 -12.52 0.10 -10.36
C TRP A 116 -13.96 0.06 -10.83
N THR A 117 -14.29 -0.98 -11.60
CA THR A 117 -15.61 -1.19 -12.20
C THR A 117 -16.16 -2.57 -11.83
N PRO A 118 -17.42 -2.88 -12.13
CA PRO A 118 -17.92 -4.25 -11.99
C PRO A 118 -17.23 -5.28 -12.90
N GLN A 119 -16.51 -4.84 -13.93
CA GLN A 119 -15.93 -5.71 -14.95
C GLN A 119 -14.42 -5.81 -14.87
N TYR A 120 -13.73 -4.75 -14.42
CA TYR A 120 -12.29 -4.69 -14.40
C TYR A 120 -11.75 -3.75 -13.31
N ILE A 121 -10.49 -3.89 -13.03
CA ILE A 121 -9.66 -2.93 -12.29
C ILE A 121 -8.50 -2.54 -13.20
N SER A 122 -8.22 -1.25 -13.33
CA SER A 122 -7.04 -0.77 -14.01
C SER A 122 -6.26 0.23 -13.18
N PHE A 123 -4.95 0.25 -13.37
CA PHE A 123 -4.02 1.19 -12.77
C PHE A 123 -3.29 1.91 -13.89
N SER A 124 -3.31 3.24 -13.86
CA SER A 124 -2.60 4.07 -14.83
C SER A 124 -1.69 5.10 -14.15
N ILE A 125 -0.61 5.46 -14.83
CA ILE A 125 0.30 6.52 -14.41
C ILE A 125 0.53 7.44 -15.59
N ASP A 126 0.29 8.75 -15.39
CA ASP A 126 0.36 9.79 -16.42
C ASP A 126 -0.43 9.42 -17.69
N GLY A 127 -1.57 8.76 -17.51
CA GLY A 127 -2.46 8.32 -18.61
C GLY A 127 -2.00 7.06 -19.34
N VAL A 128 -0.93 6.43 -18.91
CA VAL A 128 -0.48 5.13 -19.46
C VAL A 128 -0.97 4.01 -18.56
N GLU A 129 -1.73 3.06 -19.09
CA GLU A 129 -2.19 1.89 -18.36
C GLU A 129 -1.00 0.98 -18.02
N MET A 130 -0.79 0.75 -16.73
CA MET A 130 0.29 -0.05 -16.19
C MET A 130 -0.15 -1.47 -15.84
N ARG A 131 -1.40 -1.63 -15.40
CA ARG A 131 -1.98 -2.92 -15.02
C ARG A 131 -3.47 -2.93 -15.33
N HIS A 132 -3.94 -4.07 -15.87
CA HIS A 132 -5.35 -4.33 -16.11
C HIS A 132 -5.72 -5.73 -15.63
N LEU A 133 -6.84 -5.85 -14.94
CA LEU A 133 -7.36 -7.11 -14.40
C LEU A 133 -8.80 -7.29 -14.85
N ASP A 134 -9.00 -8.19 -15.81
CA ASP A 134 -10.29 -8.53 -16.42
C ASP A 134 -11.08 -9.53 -15.57
N HIS A 135 -11.41 -9.19 -14.35
CA HIS A 135 -12.31 -10.02 -13.56
C HIS A 135 -13.04 -9.23 -12.49
N THR A 136 -14.19 -9.78 -12.11
CA THR A 136 -15.02 -9.20 -11.08
C THR A 136 -14.52 -9.63 -9.70
N TYR A 137 -14.02 -8.69 -8.95
CA TYR A 137 -13.82 -8.86 -7.52
C TYR A 137 -15.16 -8.64 -6.80
N PRO A 138 -15.41 -9.34 -5.68
CA PRO A 138 -16.59 -9.05 -4.87
C PRO A 138 -16.62 -7.56 -4.54
N ALA A 139 -17.68 -6.88 -4.96
CA ALA A 139 -17.87 -5.47 -4.67
C ALA A 139 -18.14 -5.30 -3.19
N VAL A 140 -17.13 -4.93 -2.44
CA VAL A 140 -17.28 -4.46 -1.06
C VAL A 140 -17.05 -2.96 -1.08
N ARG A 141 -17.85 -2.22 -0.31
CA ARG A 141 -17.63 -0.77 -0.19
C ARG A 141 -16.24 -0.51 0.37
N ALA A 142 -15.45 0.24 -0.33
CA ALA A 142 -14.15 0.72 0.11
C ALA A 142 -14.20 2.20 0.52
#